data_c705791dfaec9997fd9dcab21621f4dc
#
_entry.id   c705791dfaec9997fd9dcab21621f4dc
#
_cell.length_a   1.000
_cell.length_b   1.000
_cell.length_c   1.000
_cell.angle_alpha   90.00
_cell.angle_beta   90.00
_cell.angle_gamma   90.00
#
_symmetry.space_group_name_H-M   'P 1'
#
loop_
_entity.id
_entity.type
_entity.pdbx_description
1 polymer ?
#
loop_
_entity_poly.entity_id
_entity_poly.type
_entity_poly.pdbx_seq_one_letter_code
_entity_poly.pdbx_strand_id
1 'polypeptide(L)'
;GQARNVTITRDVIQEEDAGVRTRVVDIQRDGKKYQYGVIEIPSFYLNYRARRAGTDYRSVSEDTNKALKELAAKNVAGIIVDLRNNPGGSLEEVARMLGQVIKSGPVVQIRDGNGNVSVFEDDDGGAQTYAGPLAVMVNLASASASEIYSAAIQDYERGIVIGSTTTGKGTAQVQLDSLAHGQATLTQRKFYRVTGGSTQNKGVVPDIKLVDIYNEEFGERKAKNALQWDTIPTAPFKREGAVQKYVPELAKLSQQRVTLDSQFKYLEQ
;
A
#
# COMPACT_ATOMS: atom_id res chain seq x y z
N GLY A 1 30.12 25.36 -11.92
CA GLY A 1 28.92 26.21 -11.90
C GLY A 1 29.04 27.29 -10.84
N GLN A 2 28.50 28.48 -11.08
CA GLN A 2 28.45 29.56 -10.06
C GLN A 2 27.35 29.25 -9.03
N ALA A 3 27.68 29.37 -7.74
CA ALA A 3 26.69 29.28 -6.67
C ALA A 3 25.73 30.48 -6.76
N ARG A 4 24.43 30.25 -6.64
CA ARG A 4 23.40 31.30 -6.55
C ARG A 4 22.75 31.21 -5.18
N ASN A 5 22.61 32.37 -4.51
CA ASN A 5 21.80 32.48 -3.31
C ASN A 5 20.34 32.71 -3.72
N VAL A 6 19.44 31.86 -3.25
CA VAL A 6 18.00 32.02 -3.46
C VAL A 6 17.34 32.19 -2.11
N THR A 7 16.60 33.28 -1.96
CA THR A 7 15.79 33.52 -0.75
C THR A 7 14.42 32.90 -0.97
N ILE A 8 14.02 32.00 -0.06
CA ILE A 8 12.69 31.35 -0.08
C ILE A 8 11.94 31.86 1.14
N THR A 9 10.76 32.45 0.92
CA THR A 9 9.82 32.78 1.99
C THR A 9 9.07 31.53 2.38
N ARG A 10 9.11 31.13 3.67
CA ARG A 10 8.34 30.00 4.19
C ARG A 10 6.87 30.38 4.26
N ASP A 11 6.03 29.55 3.69
CA ASP A 11 4.57 29.69 3.73
C ASP A 11 3.95 28.32 4.01
N VAL A 12 2.64 28.30 4.28
CA VAL A 12 1.88 27.06 4.41
C VAL A 12 1.71 26.46 3.03
N ILE A 13 2.34 25.32 2.79
CA ILE A 13 2.15 24.56 1.56
C ILE A 13 0.79 23.88 1.67
N GLN A 14 -0.15 24.28 0.84
CA GLN A 14 -1.39 23.53 0.66
C GLN A 14 -1.09 22.38 -0.31
N GLU A 15 -0.90 21.18 0.23
CA GLU A 15 -0.63 19.96 -0.56
C GLU A 15 -1.91 19.46 -1.24
N GLU A 16 -2.59 20.30 -2.02
CA GLU A 16 -3.76 19.87 -2.80
C GLU A 16 -3.37 18.79 -3.81
N ASP A 17 -2.13 18.81 -4.30
CA ASP A 17 -1.59 17.84 -5.26
C ASP A 17 -1.13 16.51 -4.63
N ALA A 18 -1.00 16.43 -3.31
CA ALA A 18 -0.51 15.25 -2.60
C ALA A 18 -1.62 14.26 -2.17
N GLY A 19 -2.86 14.49 -2.58
CA GLY A 19 -4.00 13.65 -2.19
C GLY A 19 -4.27 12.48 -3.15
N VAL A 20 -5.29 11.71 -2.81
CA VAL A 20 -5.84 10.65 -3.69
C VAL A 20 -6.27 11.24 -5.01
N ARG A 21 -5.87 10.59 -6.10
CA ARG A 21 -6.26 10.93 -7.48
C ARG A 21 -7.02 9.78 -8.11
N THR A 22 -8.02 10.11 -8.90
CA THR A 22 -8.83 9.10 -9.61
C THR A 22 -8.80 9.33 -11.11
N ARG A 23 -8.82 8.25 -11.85
CA ARG A 23 -9.04 8.28 -13.30
C ARG A 23 -9.77 7.03 -13.77
N VAL A 24 -10.43 7.11 -14.90
CA VAL A 24 -11.05 5.98 -15.58
C VAL A 24 -10.24 5.67 -16.83
N VAL A 25 -9.93 4.40 -17.03
CA VAL A 25 -9.21 3.89 -18.19
C VAL A 25 -10.14 3.02 -19.02
N ASP A 26 -10.24 3.33 -20.31
CA ASP A 26 -11.00 2.54 -21.27
C ASP A 26 -10.10 1.49 -21.91
N ILE A 27 -10.53 0.23 -21.89
CA ILE A 27 -9.85 -0.89 -22.55
C ILE A 27 -10.80 -1.55 -23.52
N GLN A 28 -10.36 -1.73 -24.76
CA GLN A 28 -11.08 -2.52 -25.75
C GLN A 28 -10.52 -3.94 -25.78
N ARG A 29 -11.40 -4.94 -25.64
CA ARG A 29 -11.05 -6.35 -25.74
C ARG A 29 -12.20 -7.11 -26.40
N ASP A 30 -11.88 -7.91 -27.39
CA ASP A 30 -12.85 -8.75 -28.13
C ASP A 30 -14.08 -7.96 -28.63
N GLY A 31 -13.85 -6.74 -29.14
CA GLY A 31 -14.91 -5.83 -29.64
C GLY A 31 -15.76 -5.18 -28.55
N LYS A 32 -15.46 -5.43 -27.26
CA LYS A 32 -16.16 -4.83 -26.13
C LYS A 32 -15.29 -3.78 -25.44
N LYS A 33 -15.92 -2.70 -24.98
CA LYS A 33 -15.31 -1.64 -24.21
C LYS A 33 -15.52 -1.92 -22.72
N TYR A 34 -14.42 -1.90 -21.94
CA TYR A 34 -14.43 -2.01 -20.49
C TYR A 34 -13.87 -0.74 -19.89
N GLN A 35 -14.45 -0.29 -18.80
CA GLN A 35 -13.95 0.85 -18.01
C GLN A 35 -13.39 0.34 -16.69
N TYR A 36 -12.19 0.76 -16.35
CA TYR A 36 -11.55 0.45 -15.08
C TYR A 36 -11.27 1.75 -14.33
N GLY A 37 -11.60 1.77 -13.03
CA GLY A 37 -11.23 2.85 -12.14
C GLY A 37 -9.78 2.67 -11.66
N VAL A 38 -9.02 3.76 -11.61
CA VAL A 38 -7.71 3.79 -10.97
C VAL A 38 -7.73 4.81 -9.84
N ILE A 39 -7.30 4.40 -8.67
CA ILE A 39 -7.14 5.23 -7.48
C ILE A 39 -5.65 5.29 -7.17
N GLU A 40 -5.02 6.42 -7.42
CA GLU A 40 -3.60 6.65 -7.11
C GLU A 40 -3.49 7.22 -5.69
N ILE A 41 -2.70 6.57 -4.85
CA ILE A 41 -2.55 6.92 -3.43
C ILE A 41 -1.07 7.21 -3.17
N PRO A 42 -0.69 8.48 -3.01
CA PRO A 42 0.71 8.87 -2.85
C PRO A 42 1.30 8.54 -1.48
N SER A 43 0.48 8.54 -0.43
CA SER A 43 0.85 8.15 0.93
C SER A 43 -0.38 7.85 1.78
N PHE A 44 -0.19 7.21 2.94
CA PHE A 44 -1.27 7.02 3.92
C PHE A 44 -1.30 8.22 4.88
N TYR A 45 -1.72 9.38 4.36
CA TYR A 45 -1.73 10.65 5.07
C TYR A 45 -2.90 10.78 6.05
N LEU A 46 -2.62 11.48 7.15
CA LEU A 46 -3.59 11.90 8.15
C LEU A 46 -3.11 13.19 8.80
N ASN A 47 -3.97 14.21 8.85
CA ASN A 47 -3.68 15.42 9.60
C ASN A 47 -3.96 15.21 11.10
N TYR A 48 -3.00 14.59 11.80
CA TYR A 48 -3.10 14.30 13.24
C TYR A 48 -3.36 15.53 14.11
N ARG A 49 -2.83 16.70 13.73
CA ARG A 49 -3.02 17.95 14.52
C ARG A 49 -4.46 18.42 14.43
N ALA A 50 -5.02 18.51 13.24
CA ALA A 50 -6.40 18.94 13.02
C ALA A 50 -7.37 17.93 13.66
N ARG A 51 -7.12 16.61 13.51
CA ARG A 51 -7.92 15.55 14.14
C ARG A 51 -7.93 15.67 15.66
N ARG A 52 -6.76 15.89 16.30
CA ARG A 52 -6.69 16.11 17.76
C ARG A 52 -7.41 17.38 18.22
N ALA A 53 -7.41 18.41 17.40
CA ALA A 53 -8.10 19.65 17.69
C ALA A 53 -9.61 19.57 17.46
N GLY A 54 -10.14 18.43 16.91
CA GLY A 54 -11.54 18.28 16.55
C GLY A 54 -11.98 19.24 15.43
N THR A 55 -11.04 19.72 14.63
CA THR A 55 -11.30 20.54 13.45
C THR A 55 -11.39 19.67 12.20
N ASP A 56 -11.91 20.23 11.11
CA ASP A 56 -11.94 19.54 9.82
C ASP A 56 -10.52 19.10 9.41
N TYR A 57 -10.38 17.83 9.02
CA TYR A 57 -9.09 17.25 8.65
C TYR A 57 -9.24 16.36 7.43
N ARG A 58 -8.18 16.29 6.66
CA ARG A 58 -8.08 15.45 5.50
C ARG A 58 -7.42 14.11 5.87
N SER A 59 -7.98 13.00 5.39
CA SER A 59 -7.41 11.68 5.55
C SER A 59 -7.52 10.86 4.26
N VAL A 60 -6.55 9.97 4.06
CA VAL A 60 -6.52 9.12 2.86
C VAL A 60 -7.67 8.12 2.84
N SER A 61 -8.13 7.66 4.00
CA SER A 61 -9.26 6.72 4.08
C SER A 61 -10.58 7.37 3.64
N GLU A 62 -10.83 8.62 4.04
CA GLU A 62 -12.02 9.36 3.60
C GLU A 62 -11.98 9.67 2.09
N ASP A 63 -10.83 10.17 1.61
CA ASP A 63 -10.65 10.46 0.18
C ASP A 63 -10.81 9.18 -0.66
N THR A 64 -10.27 8.04 -0.19
CA THR A 64 -10.41 6.74 -0.88
C THR A 64 -11.85 6.23 -0.84
N ASN A 65 -12.55 6.37 0.28
CA ASN A 65 -13.97 5.99 0.38
C ASN A 65 -14.83 6.74 -0.63
N LYS A 66 -14.61 8.06 -0.76
CA LYS A 66 -15.26 8.89 -1.76
C LYS A 66 -14.94 8.40 -3.19
N ALA A 67 -13.67 8.15 -3.48
CA ALA A 67 -13.21 7.65 -4.77
C ALA A 67 -13.85 6.28 -5.13
N LEU A 68 -13.91 5.35 -4.17
CA LEU A 68 -14.55 4.04 -4.35
C LEU A 68 -16.03 4.18 -4.69
N LYS A 69 -16.76 5.04 -3.96
CA LYS A 69 -18.19 5.30 -4.23
C LYS A 69 -18.41 5.91 -5.60
N GLU A 70 -17.62 6.91 -5.97
CA GLU A 70 -17.73 7.57 -7.29
C GLU A 70 -17.45 6.61 -8.45
N LEU A 71 -16.43 5.75 -8.33
CA LEU A 71 -16.10 4.77 -9.36
C LEU A 71 -17.13 3.64 -9.42
N ALA A 72 -17.64 3.17 -8.29
CA ALA A 72 -18.73 2.19 -8.24
C ALA A 72 -20.00 2.71 -8.90
N ALA A 73 -20.35 3.98 -8.67
CA ALA A 73 -21.50 4.63 -9.32
C ALA A 73 -21.36 4.73 -10.86
N LYS A 74 -20.11 4.76 -11.37
CA LYS A 74 -19.83 4.71 -12.82
C LYS A 74 -19.90 3.29 -13.40
N ASN A 75 -20.19 2.26 -12.59
CA ASN A 75 -20.25 0.85 -12.99
C ASN A 75 -18.96 0.37 -13.69
N VAL A 76 -17.79 0.77 -13.17
CA VAL A 76 -16.52 0.30 -13.70
C VAL A 76 -16.38 -1.23 -13.55
N ALA A 77 -15.72 -1.88 -14.50
CA ALA A 77 -15.53 -3.33 -14.53
C ALA A 77 -14.62 -3.84 -13.38
N GLY A 78 -13.84 -2.96 -12.81
CA GLY A 78 -12.94 -3.23 -11.68
C GLY A 78 -12.19 -1.97 -11.26
N ILE A 79 -11.58 -2.03 -10.07
CA ILE A 79 -10.79 -0.92 -9.51
C ILE A 79 -9.34 -1.37 -9.31
N ILE A 80 -8.42 -0.49 -9.65
CA ILE A 80 -6.99 -0.62 -9.40
C ILE A 80 -6.61 0.41 -8.35
N VAL A 81 -6.07 -0.03 -7.22
CA VAL A 81 -5.43 0.83 -6.22
C VAL A 81 -3.94 0.88 -6.53
N ASP A 82 -3.45 2.06 -6.89
CA ASP A 82 -2.05 2.26 -7.27
C ASP A 82 -1.26 2.81 -6.06
N LEU A 83 -0.43 1.93 -5.48
CA LEU A 83 0.47 2.21 -4.36
C LEU A 83 1.93 2.30 -4.80
N ARG A 84 2.22 2.37 -6.09
CA ARG A 84 3.59 2.55 -6.56
C ARG A 84 4.14 3.87 -6.05
N ASN A 85 5.39 3.86 -5.59
CA ASN A 85 6.09 4.99 -4.98
C ASN A 85 5.46 5.51 -3.66
N ASN A 86 4.57 4.75 -3.05
CA ASN A 86 3.93 5.12 -1.78
C ASN A 86 4.79 4.64 -0.59
N PRO A 87 5.43 5.53 0.18
CA PRO A 87 6.35 5.17 1.26
C PRO A 87 5.64 4.64 2.53
N GLY A 88 4.31 4.61 2.53
CA GLY A 88 3.51 4.26 3.69
C GLY A 88 2.87 5.46 4.37
N GLY A 89 2.73 5.40 5.69
CA GLY A 89 2.11 6.44 6.52
C GLY A 89 1.36 5.88 7.72
N SER A 90 0.16 6.37 7.96
CA SER A 90 -0.65 6.03 9.13
C SER A 90 -1.15 4.58 9.11
N LEU A 91 -0.88 3.84 10.19
CA LEU A 91 -1.41 2.49 10.40
C LEU A 91 -2.94 2.50 10.53
N GLU A 92 -3.47 3.51 11.18
CA GLU A 92 -4.91 3.67 11.38
C GLU A 92 -5.62 3.87 10.04
N GLU A 93 -5.05 4.68 9.17
CA GLU A 93 -5.61 4.95 7.85
C GLU A 93 -5.59 3.70 6.95
N VAL A 94 -4.52 2.89 6.99
CA VAL A 94 -4.49 1.66 6.20
C VAL A 94 -5.52 0.64 6.68
N ALA A 95 -5.80 0.57 7.99
CA ALA A 95 -6.84 -0.30 8.53
C ALA A 95 -8.22 0.11 8.04
N ARG A 96 -8.56 1.41 8.14
CA ARG A 96 -9.83 1.95 7.63
C ARG A 96 -10.01 1.73 6.13
N MET A 97 -8.94 1.92 5.35
CA MET A 97 -9.00 1.64 3.91
C MET A 97 -9.21 0.16 3.60
N LEU A 98 -8.65 -0.75 4.40
CA LEU A 98 -8.93 -2.18 4.25
C LEU A 98 -10.38 -2.51 4.59
N GLY A 99 -10.96 -1.95 5.65
CA GLY A 99 -12.39 -2.10 5.99
C GLY A 99 -13.34 -1.64 4.87
N GLN A 100 -12.92 -0.76 3.98
CA GLN A 100 -13.71 -0.36 2.81
C GLN A 100 -13.79 -1.45 1.72
N VAL A 101 -12.88 -2.41 1.72
CA VAL A 101 -12.78 -3.43 0.66
C VAL A 101 -12.80 -4.87 1.18
N ILE A 102 -12.54 -5.13 2.45
CA ILE A 102 -12.77 -6.39 3.15
C ILE A 102 -13.98 -6.30 4.07
N LYS A 103 -14.58 -7.42 4.46
CA LYS A 103 -15.79 -7.42 5.30
C LYS A 103 -15.47 -7.20 6.76
N SER A 104 -14.48 -7.91 7.28
CA SER A 104 -14.07 -7.81 8.69
C SER A 104 -12.80 -8.63 8.93
N GLY A 105 -12.15 -8.36 10.05
CA GLY A 105 -11.05 -9.16 10.58
C GLY A 105 -9.74 -8.40 10.70
N PRO A 106 -8.68 -9.08 11.14
CA PRO A 106 -7.38 -8.48 11.38
C PRO A 106 -6.75 -7.90 10.12
N VAL A 107 -6.12 -6.75 10.27
CA VAL A 107 -5.39 -6.04 9.22
C VAL A 107 -3.91 -6.39 9.25
N VAL A 108 -3.34 -6.41 10.44
CA VAL A 108 -1.92 -6.65 10.68
C VAL A 108 -1.72 -7.12 12.11
N GLN A 109 -0.68 -7.89 12.36
CA GLN A 109 -0.21 -8.24 13.69
C GLN A 109 1.02 -7.41 14.01
N ILE A 110 1.15 -6.97 15.26
CA ILE A 110 2.23 -6.11 15.74
C ILE A 110 2.89 -6.77 16.94
N ARG A 111 4.21 -6.96 16.89
CA ARG A 111 5.01 -7.42 18.01
C ARG A 111 5.85 -6.27 18.56
N ASP A 112 5.77 -6.03 19.87
CA ASP A 112 6.58 -5.05 20.59
C ASP A 112 7.97 -5.61 20.97
N GLY A 113 8.82 -4.74 21.55
CA GLY A 113 10.16 -5.10 22.00
C GLY A 113 10.19 -6.11 23.17
N ASN A 114 9.08 -6.32 23.87
CA ASN A 114 8.93 -7.29 24.95
C ASN A 114 8.43 -8.66 24.43
N GLY A 115 8.12 -8.78 23.15
CA GLY A 115 7.60 -9.99 22.54
C GLY A 115 6.07 -10.12 22.56
N ASN A 116 5.34 -9.13 23.10
CA ASN A 116 3.87 -9.17 23.10
C ASN A 116 3.35 -8.94 21.68
N VAL A 117 2.40 -9.77 21.28
CA VAL A 117 1.72 -9.66 19.97
C VAL A 117 0.33 -9.09 20.19
N SER A 118 0.02 -8.02 19.47
CA SER A 118 -1.32 -7.45 19.33
C SER A 118 -1.81 -7.56 17.90
N VAL A 119 -3.10 -7.77 17.75
CA VAL A 119 -3.79 -7.79 16.46
C VAL A 119 -4.42 -6.42 16.25
N PHE A 120 -4.24 -5.84 15.08
CA PHE A 120 -4.85 -4.57 14.70
C PHE A 120 -5.96 -4.84 13.68
N GLU A 121 -7.15 -4.35 13.99
CA GLU A 121 -8.37 -4.52 13.18
C GLU A 121 -8.91 -3.14 12.80
N ASP A 122 -9.81 -3.10 11.82
CA ASP A 122 -10.59 -1.90 11.57
C ASP A 122 -11.74 -1.83 12.57
N ASP A 123 -11.67 -0.86 13.48
CA ASP A 123 -12.64 -0.68 14.56
C ASP A 123 -13.87 0.15 14.14
N ASP A 124 -13.88 0.71 12.94
CA ASP A 124 -14.94 1.65 12.53
C ASP A 124 -16.28 0.93 12.23
N GLY A 125 -16.32 -0.40 12.26
CA GLY A 125 -17.55 -1.20 12.05
C GLY A 125 -18.27 -0.90 10.73
N GLY A 126 -17.55 -0.26 9.80
CA GLY A 126 -18.07 0.22 8.53
C GLY A 126 -18.45 -0.93 7.60
N ALA A 127 -19.53 -0.74 6.84
CA ALA A 127 -19.85 -1.67 5.77
C ALA A 127 -18.80 -1.55 4.65
N GLN A 128 -18.39 -2.69 4.09
CA GLN A 128 -17.56 -2.76 2.90
C GLN A 128 -18.11 -1.84 1.79
N THR A 129 -17.34 -0.83 1.40
CA THR A 129 -17.73 0.16 0.38
C THR A 129 -17.70 -0.43 -1.03
N TYR A 130 -16.73 -1.30 -1.30
CA TYR A 130 -16.55 -1.89 -2.62
C TYR A 130 -16.24 -3.39 -2.53
N ALA A 131 -17.11 -4.20 -3.13
CA ALA A 131 -17.00 -5.66 -3.19
C ALA A 131 -16.63 -6.18 -4.60
N GLY A 132 -16.50 -5.30 -5.61
CA GLY A 132 -16.19 -5.67 -7.00
C GLY A 132 -14.74 -6.11 -7.22
N PRO A 133 -14.36 -6.41 -8.47
CA PRO A 133 -13.00 -6.82 -8.82
C PRO A 133 -11.96 -5.77 -8.44
N LEU A 134 -10.89 -6.21 -7.75
CA LEU A 134 -9.84 -5.35 -7.20
C LEU A 134 -8.46 -5.85 -7.60
N ALA A 135 -7.60 -4.92 -7.99
CA ALA A 135 -6.18 -5.13 -8.12
C ALA A 135 -5.40 -4.04 -7.36
N VAL A 136 -4.21 -4.36 -6.91
CA VAL A 136 -3.30 -3.41 -6.25
C VAL A 136 -1.99 -3.38 -7.03
N MET A 137 -1.54 -2.19 -7.42
CA MET A 137 -0.24 -2.01 -8.05
C MET A 137 0.80 -1.59 -7.00
N VAL A 138 1.94 -2.25 -7.01
CA VAL A 138 3.06 -1.98 -6.11
C VAL A 138 4.37 -1.95 -6.89
N ASN A 139 5.39 -1.30 -6.31
CA ASN A 139 6.76 -1.36 -6.80
C ASN A 139 7.76 -1.40 -5.64
N LEU A 140 9.04 -1.43 -5.95
CA LEU A 140 10.10 -1.48 -4.93
C LEU A 140 10.08 -0.29 -3.96
N ALA A 141 9.51 0.86 -4.35
CA ALA A 141 9.33 2.02 -3.48
C ALA A 141 8.02 2.00 -2.65
N SER A 142 7.17 0.99 -2.82
CA SER A 142 6.02 0.76 -1.93
C SER A 142 6.51 0.21 -0.59
N ALA A 143 6.24 0.92 0.51
CA ALA A 143 6.81 0.60 1.82
C ALA A 143 5.79 0.66 2.97
N SER A 144 6.06 -0.06 4.08
CA SER A 144 5.36 0.11 5.36
C SER A 144 3.84 -0.09 5.25
N ALA A 145 2.99 0.95 5.41
CA ALA A 145 1.53 0.85 5.30
C ALA A 145 1.07 0.33 3.91
N SER A 146 1.80 0.64 2.83
CA SER A 146 1.54 0.07 1.50
C SER A 146 1.74 -1.45 1.48
N GLU A 147 2.73 -1.94 2.22
CA GLU A 147 3.01 -3.37 2.36
C GLU A 147 1.95 -4.05 3.22
N ILE A 148 1.46 -3.38 4.27
CA ILE A 148 0.33 -3.88 5.09
C ILE A 148 -0.92 -4.01 4.22
N TYR A 149 -1.26 -2.96 3.45
CA TYR A 149 -2.43 -2.98 2.57
C TYR A 149 -2.35 -4.10 1.53
N SER A 150 -1.26 -4.16 0.77
CA SER A 150 -1.10 -5.14 -0.29
C SER A 150 -1.01 -6.58 0.24
N ALA A 151 -0.35 -6.79 1.39
CA ALA A 151 -0.29 -8.09 2.05
C ALA A 151 -1.67 -8.57 2.51
N ALA A 152 -2.47 -7.70 3.13
CA ALA A 152 -3.82 -8.05 3.55
C ALA A 152 -4.72 -8.40 2.35
N ILE A 153 -4.65 -7.64 1.26
CA ILE A 153 -5.39 -7.95 0.03
C ILE A 153 -5.05 -9.36 -0.50
N GLN A 154 -3.78 -9.77 -0.46
CA GLN A 154 -3.36 -11.13 -0.81
C GLN A 154 -3.86 -12.18 0.18
N ASP A 155 -3.66 -11.95 1.48
CA ASP A 155 -4.00 -12.92 2.53
C ASP A 155 -5.50 -13.22 2.57
N TYR A 156 -6.32 -12.21 2.37
CA TYR A 156 -7.78 -12.34 2.25
C TYR A 156 -8.25 -12.88 0.89
N GLU A 157 -7.35 -13.04 -0.08
CA GLU A 157 -7.69 -13.35 -1.48
C GLU A 157 -8.72 -12.35 -2.06
N ARG A 158 -8.72 -11.12 -1.54
CA ARG A 158 -9.67 -10.07 -1.91
C ARG A 158 -9.39 -9.46 -3.28
N GLY A 159 -8.16 -9.49 -3.70
CA GLY A 159 -7.68 -8.90 -4.96
C GLY A 159 -6.35 -9.50 -5.38
N ILE A 160 -5.80 -8.99 -6.48
CA ILE A 160 -4.53 -9.41 -7.06
C ILE A 160 -3.52 -8.29 -6.89
N VAL A 161 -2.32 -8.61 -6.42
CA VAL A 161 -1.20 -7.68 -6.32
C VAL A 161 -0.31 -7.81 -7.55
N ILE A 162 -0.04 -6.69 -8.22
CA ILE A 162 0.69 -6.63 -9.49
C ILE A 162 1.86 -5.66 -9.37
N GLY A 163 3.02 -5.99 -9.91
CA GLY A 163 4.18 -5.10 -9.94
C GLY A 163 5.48 -5.79 -9.58
N SER A 164 6.34 -5.12 -8.82
CA SER A 164 7.59 -5.67 -8.28
C SER A 164 7.53 -5.89 -6.78
N THR A 165 8.49 -6.66 -6.24
CA THR A 165 8.59 -6.88 -4.79
C THR A 165 8.82 -5.56 -4.06
N THR A 166 8.07 -5.31 -3.01
CA THR A 166 8.09 -4.05 -2.25
C THR A 166 9.36 -3.88 -1.40
N THR A 167 9.51 -2.73 -0.75
CA THR A 167 10.72 -2.31 0.01
C THR A 167 11.16 -3.34 1.06
N GLY A 168 10.22 -3.96 1.78
CA GLY A 168 10.53 -4.84 2.91
C GLY A 168 10.65 -4.12 4.26
N LYS A 169 10.02 -2.96 4.44
CA LYS A 169 10.01 -2.22 5.71
C LYS A 169 8.90 -2.74 6.63
N GLY A 170 9.24 -3.72 7.46
CA GLY A 170 8.31 -4.35 8.41
C GLY A 170 8.41 -3.82 9.84
N THR A 171 8.86 -2.57 10.04
CA THR A 171 9.05 -1.97 11.38
C THR A 171 8.27 -0.68 11.54
N ALA A 172 7.81 -0.42 12.80
CA ALA A 172 7.26 0.86 13.21
C ALA A 172 8.24 1.60 14.12
N GLN A 173 8.35 2.88 13.87
CA GLN A 173 9.23 3.78 14.58
C GLN A 173 8.44 4.84 15.32
N VAL A 174 8.94 5.27 16.46
CA VAL A 174 8.46 6.43 17.18
C VAL A 174 9.54 7.51 17.18
N GLN A 175 9.10 8.74 17.10
CA GLN A 175 9.96 9.91 17.24
C GLN A 175 10.01 10.32 18.71
N LEU A 176 11.22 10.48 19.22
CA LEU A 176 11.47 10.97 20.57
C LEU A 176 11.76 12.46 20.48
N ASP A 177 10.79 13.29 20.90
CA ASP A 177 10.86 14.75 20.79
C ASP A 177 11.41 15.42 22.06
N SER A 178 11.63 14.65 23.13
CA SER A 178 12.01 15.17 24.45
C SER A 178 13.52 15.23 24.71
N LEU A 179 14.32 15.18 23.66
CA LEU A 179 15.78 15.31 23.80
C LEU A 179 16.17 16.76 23.94
N ALA A 180 17.20 17.03 24.80
CA ALA A 180 17.73 18.38 25.00
C ALA A 180 18.24 19.02 23.70
N HIS A 181 18.76 18.22 22.78
CA HIS A 181 19.23 18.65 21.47
C HIS A 181 18.88 17.61 20.42
N GLY A 182 18.14 18.02 19.38
CA GLY A 182 17.77 17.20 18.24
C GLY A 182 16.60 16.24 18.52
N GLN A 183 16.40 15.31 17.62
CA GLN A 183 15.33 14.29 17.64
C GLN A 183 15.95 12.92 17.38
N ALA A 184 15.40 11.88 17.99
CA ALA A 184 15.77 10.51 17.70
C ALA A 184 14.56 9.72 17.23
N THR A 185 14.76 8.86 16.24
CA THR A 185 13.76 7.92 15.79
C THR A 185 14.16 6.51 16.24
N LEU A 186 13.28 5.86 17.00
CA LEU A 186 13.53 4.54 17.55
C LEU A 186 12.54 3.52 17.01
N THR A 187 13.06 2.39 16.51
CA THR A 187 12.24 1.24 16.15
C THR A 187 11.72 0.57 17.43
N GLN A 188 10.40 0.49 17.57
CA GLN A 188 9.76 -0.08 18.76
C GLN A 188 8.93 -1.33 18.47
N ARG A 189 8.47 -1.52 17.24
CA ARG A 189 7.54 -2.58 16.88
C ARG A 189 7.91 -3.17 15.53
N LYS A 190 7.50 -4.42 15.33
CA LYS A 190 7.62 -5.13 14.06
C LYS A 190 6.26 -5.59 13.57
N PHE A 191 6.02 -5.46 12.27
CA PHE A 191 4.77 -5.86 11.64
C PHE A 191 4.81 -7.27 11.10
N TYR A 192 3.68 -7.94 11.13
CA TYR A 192 3.49 -9.26 10.57
C TYR A 192 2.15 -9.28 9.83
N ARG A 193 2.13 -9.97 8.72
CA ARG A 193 0.91 -10.30 8.00
C ARG A 193 -0.06 -11.04 8.92
N VAL A 194 -1.33 -11.07 8.59
CA VAL A 194 -2.32 -11.88 9.33
C VAL A 194 -1.97 -13.37 9.29
N THR A 195 -1.27 -13.82 8.25
CA THR A 195 -0.72 -15.19 8.11
C THR A 195 0.54 -15.44 8.94
N GLY A 196 1.06 -14.44 9.65
CA GLY A 196 2.17 -14.55 10.58
C GLY A 196 3.56 -14.26 10.01
N GLY A 197 3.74 -14.17 8.71
CA GLY A 197 5.02 -13.79 8.11
C GLY A 197 5.29 -12.28 8.22
N SER A 198 6.52 -11.88 8.58
CA SER A 198 6.90 -10.46 8.52
C SER A 198 7.07 -9.97 7.08
N THR A 199 6.82 -8.68 6.81
CA THR A 199 7.24 -8.03 5.57
C THR A 199 8.72 -7.60 5.62
N GLN A 200 9.33 -7.58 6.81
CA GLN A 200 10.72 -7.15 7.01
C GLN A 200 11.70 -7.88 6.09
N ASN A 201 12.54 -7.16 5.40
CA ASN A 201 13.53 -7.64 4.42
C ASN A 201 12.94 -8.32 3.16
N LYS A 202 11.81 -9.02 3.26
CA LYS A 202 11.23 -9.76 2.13
C LYS A 202 10.30 -8.92 1.27
N GLY A 203 9.62 -7.95 1.88
CA GLY A 203 8.56 -7.22 1.22
C GLY A 203 7.33 -8.08 0.93
N VAL A 204 6.45 -7.54 0.14
CA VAL A 204 5.30 -8.25 -0.45
C VAL A 204 5.70 -8.66 -1.87
N VAL A 205 5.72 -9.96 -2.12
CA VAL A 205 5.96 -10.50 -3.47
C VAL A 205 4.63 -10.43 -4.22
N PRO A 206 4.53 -9.73 -5.36
CA PRO A 206 3.28 -9.61 -6.10
C PRO A 206 2.86 -10.95 -6.72
N ASP A 207 1.55 -11.12 -6.93
CA ASP A 207 0.97 -12.27 -7.61
C ASP A 207 1.35 -12.30 -9.10
N ILE A 208 1.40 -11.11 -9.72
CA ILE A 208 1.83 -10.91 -11.11
C ILE A 208 3.05 -9.99 -11.11
N LYS A 209 4.20 -10.54 -11.43
CA LYS A 209 5.46 -9.78 -11.47
C LYS A 209 5.57 -8.95 -12.76
N LEU A 210 6.01 -7.71 -12.60
CA LEU A 210 6.43 -6.81 -13.67
C LEU A 210 7.87 -6.35 -13.39
N VAL A 211 8.56 -5.94 -14.45
CA VAL A 211 9.89 -5.32 -14.33
C VAL A 211 9.77 -3.99 -13.59
N ASP A 212 10.73 -3.69 -12.73
CA ASP A 212 10.84 -2.42 -12.01
C ASP A 212 11.93 -1.54 -12.64
N ILE A 213 11.73 -0.22 -12.54
CA ILE A 213 12.74 0.78 -12.90
C ILE A 213 13.80 0.96 -11.79
N TYR A 214 13.49 0.54 -10.57
CA TYR A 214 14.42 0.59 -9.45
C TYR A 214 15.36 -0.61 -9.50
N ASN A 215 16.64 -0.37 -9.25
CA ASN A 215 17.62 -1.45 -9.12
C ASN A 215 17.45 -2.18 -7.77
N GLU A 216 17.97 -3.39 -7.68
CA GLU A 216 17.87 -4.21 -6.48
C GLU A 216 18.68 -3.69 -5.27
N GLU A 217 19.46 -2.63 -5.44
CA GLU A 217 20.20 -1.99 -4.34
C GLU A 217 19.30 -1.12 -3.46
N PHE A 218 18.09 -0.81 -3.93
CA PHE A 218 17.09 -0.13 -3.16
C PHE A 218 16.31 -1.11 -2.26
N GLY A 219 15.90 -0.67 -1.08
CA GLY A 219 15.05 -1.43 -0.15
C GLY A 219 15.74 -1.85 1.15
N GLU A 220 14.92 -2.30 2.09
CA GLU A 220 15.35 -2.65 3.47
C GLU A 220 16.39 -3.78 3.50
N ARG A 221 16.29 -4.73 2.59
CA ARG A 221 17.19 -5.89 2.49
C ARG A 221 18.67 -5.53 2.30
N LYS A 222 18.96 -4.32 1.87
CA LYS A 222 20.32 -3.79 1.68
C LYS A 222 20.80 -2.92 2.84
N ALA A 223 19.91 -2.57 3.77
CA ALA A 223 20.27 -1.79 4.94
C ALA A 223 21.17 -2.62 5.88
N LYS A 224 22.33 -2.05 6.24
CA LYS A 224 23.39 -2.74 7.00
C LYS A 224 22.92 -3.36 8.33
N ASN A 225 21.95 -2.73 8.99
CA ASN A 225 21.45 -3.12 10.30
C ASN A 225 19.95 -3.46 10.28
N ALA A 226 19.40 -3.86 9.13
CA ALA A 226 18.01 -4.27 9.04
C ALA A 226 17.73 -5.48 9.94
N LEU A 227 16.58 -5.43 10.64
CA LEU A 227 16.11 -6.57 11.42
C LEU A 227 15.83 -7.76 10.51
N GLN A 228 16.21 -8.95 10.98
CA GLN A 228 16.00 -10.17 10.22
C GLN A 228 14.50 -10.50 10.04
N TRP A 229 14.19 -11.16 8.94
CA TRP A 229 12.87 -11.72 8.72
C TRP A 229 12.59 -12.86 9.71
N ASP A 230 11.35 -12.91 10.23
CA ASP A 230 10.87 -13.98 11.09
C ASP A 230 9.35 -14.14 10.96
N THR A 231 8.78 -15.03 11.76
CA THR A 231 7.35 -15.35 11.77
C THR A 231 6.80 -15.38 13.19
N ILE A 232 5.50 -15.17 13.29
CA ILE A 232 4.67 -15.41 14.48
C ILE A 232 3.46 -16.29 14.09
N PRO A 233 2.68 -16.80 15.03
CA PRO A 233 1.45 -17.55 14.69
C PRO A 233 0.48 -16.74 13.83
N THR A 234 -0.25 -17.43 12.95
CA THR A 234 -1.34 -16.84 12.15
C THR A 234 -2.45 -16.31 13.06
N ALA A 235 -2.93 -15.10 12.82
CA ALA A 235 -4.11 -14.57 13.47
C ALA A 235 -5.38 -15.30 12.96
N PRO A 236 -6.44 -15.42 13.78
CA PRO A 236 -7.71 -15.94 13.29
C PRO A 236 -8.32 -14.99 12.24
N PHE A 237 -8.45 -15.45 10.99
CA PHE A 237 -9.13 -14.71 9.93
C PHE A 237 -9.78 -15.66 8.92
N LYS A 238 -10.71 -15.14 8.13
CA LYS A 238 -11.40 -15.89 7.08
C LYS A 238 -11.12 -15.26 5.73
N ARG A 239 -10.65 -16.04 4.77
CA ARG A 239 -10.52 -15.60 3.38
C ARG A 239 -11.88 -15.24 2.80
N GLU A 240 -11.94 -14.19 2.02
CA GLU A 240 -13.18 -13.66 1.45
C GLU A 240 -13.35 -13.99 -0.03
N GLY A 241 -12.26 -14.23 -0.70
CA GLY A 241 -12.22 -14.45 -2.13
C GLY A 241 -11.64 -15.80 -2.51
N ALA A 242 -11.50 -15.99 -3.80
CA ALA A 242 -10.84 -17.12 -4.42
C ALA A 242 -10.04 -16.67 -5.66
N VAL A 243 -9.46 -15.46 -5.61
CA VAL A 243 -8.75 -14.88 -6.77
C VAL A 243 -7.49 -15.64 -7.12
N GLN A 244 -6.89 -16.34 -6.14
CA GLN A 244 -5.67 -17.12 -6.34
C GLN A 244 -5.80 -18.20 -7.43
N LYS A 245 -6.99 -18.75 -7.65
CA LYS A 245 -7.23 -19.72 -8.74
C LYS A 245 -7.01 -19.13 -10.15
N TYR A 246 -7.11 -17.81 -10.31
CA TYR A 246 -6.89 -17.14 -11.59
C TYR A 246 -5.44 -16.67 -11.80
N VAL A 247 -4.63 -16.61 -10.74
CA VAL A 247 -3.27 -16.09 -10.80
C VAL A 247 -2.40 -16.81 -11.84
N PRO A 248 -2.39 -18.16 -11.95
CA PRO A 248 -1.55 -18.85 -12.93
C PRO A 248 -1.88 -18.46 -14.38
N GLU A 249 -3.16 -18.33 -14.70
CA GLU A 249 -3.59 -17.92 -16.05
C GLU A 249 -3.24 -16.46 -16.32
N LEU A 250 -3.51 -15.58 -15.37
CA LEU A 250 -3.19 -14.16 -15.48
C LEU A 250 -1.68 -13.91 -15.57
N ALA A 251 -0.86 -14.65 -14.84
CA ALA A 251 0.59 -14.60 -14.93
C ALA A 251 1.07 -15.01 -16.33
N LYS A 252 0.52 -16.10 -16.90
CA LYS A 252 0.82 -16.53 -18.26
C LYS A 252 0.45 -15.46 -19.29
N LEU A 253 -0.74 -14.87 -19.20
CA LEU A 253 -1.17 -13.78 -20.11
C LEU A 253 -0.28 -12.54 -19.97
N SER A 254 0.11 -12.19 -18.74
CA SER A 254 1.03 -11.09 -18.48
C SER A 254 2.40 -11.34 -19.11
N GLN A 255 2.95 -12.54 -18.93
CA GLN A 255 4.23 -12.92 -19.53
C GLN A 255 4.21 -12.85 -21.06
N GLN A 256 3.14 -13.33 -21.69
CA GLN A 256 2.97 -13.23 -23.14
C GLN A 256 2.97 -11.78 -23.62
N ARG A 257 2.27 -10.89 -22.89
CA ARG A 257 2.24 -9.46 -23.21
C ARG A 257 3.61 -8.80 -23.05
N VAL A 258 4.30 -9.06 -21.95
CA VAL A 258 5.63 -8.52 -21.65
C VAL A 258 6.64 -8.90 -22.75
N THR A 259 6.59 -10.15 -23.23
CA THR A 259 7.49 -10.61 -24.31
C THR A 259 7.19 -9.99 -25.67
N LEU A 260 6.01 -9.44 -25.90
CA LEU A 260 5.64 -8.79 -27.16
C LEU A 260 5.81 -7.26 -27.12
N ASP A 261 5.72 -6.66 -25.95
CA ASP A 261 5.77 -5.22 -25.76
C ASP A 261 7.22 -4.69 -25.76
N SER A 262 7.49 -3.73 -26.65
CA SER A 262 8.83 -3.15 -26.82
C SER A 262 9.30 -2.34 -25.60
N GLN A 263 8.37 -1.73 -24.86
CA GLN A 263 8.70 -0.96 -23.65
C GLN A 263 9.17 -1.88 -22.52
N PHE A 264 8.48 -3.01 -22.31
CA PHE A 264 8.93 -4.00 -21.34
C PHE A 264 10.27 -4.62 -21.71
N LYS A 265 10.50 -4.94 -22.98
CA LYS A 265 11.79 -5.42 -23.47
C LYS A 265 12.93 -4.43 -23.21
N TYR A 266 12.66 -3.13 -23.33
CA TYR A 266 13.65 -2.09 -23.02
C TYR A 266 13.97 -2.02 -21.54
N LEU A 267 12.98 -2.24 -20.65
CA LEU A 267 13.19 -2.25 -19.20
C LEU A 267 13.93 -3.50 -18.69
N GLU A 268 13.95 -4.58 -19.47
CA GLU A 268 14.69 -5.82 -19.15
C GLU A 268 16.17 -5.77 -19.55
N GLN A 269 16.60 -4.79 -20.34
CA GLN A 269 18.00 -4.57 -20.75
C GLN A 269 18.76 -3.71 -19.75
#